data_1f3809da8efd0a8aa5bb7686562d8de8
#
_entry.id   1f3809da8efd0a8aa5bb7686562d8de8
#
_cell.length_a   1.000
_cell.length_b   1.000
_cell.length_c   1.000
_cell.angle_alpha   90.00
_cell.angle_beta   90.00
_cell.angle_gamma   90.00
#
_symmetry.space_group_name_H-M   'P 1'
#
loop_
_entity.id
_entity.type
_entity.pdbx_description
1 polymer ?
#
loop_
_entity_poly.entity_id
_entity_poly.type
_entity_poly.pdbx_seq_one_letter_code
_entity_poly.pdbx_strand_id
1 'polypeptide(L)'
;MIIRLSEEGERIPLTIADADPTRGAISLIVQGVGKSTRQLNAMEPGDTILDVAGPLGLPTRIEPGRSVCCIGGGIGTAVVYPIACGVKAAGGTVVAIIGARTKDLVILEADLRGVADTCVVTTDDGSYGKHGLVTDALKDLLAAGHVFDEVVAVGPLPMMRAVCETTRPLGVKTIVSLNPIMIDGTGMCGGCRVTVGGEQKFVCVDGPEFDGHQVDFAELSARLKAYREQEAHAVECYRHRANASAASDGPAV
;
A
#
# COMPACT_ATOMS: atom_id res chain seq x y z
N MET A 1 3.53 10.25 2.94
CA MET A 1 3.52 11.65 2.46
C MET A 1 2.19 11.97 1.77
N ILE A 2 1.87 13.26 1.61
CA ILE A 2 0.72 13.74 0.81
C ILE A 2 1.26 14.57 -0.34
N ILE A 3 0.71 14.39 -1.54
CA ILE A 3 1.02 15.21 -2.70
C ILE A 3 -0.25 15.89 -3.25
N ARG A 4 -0.05 17.02 -3.93
CA ARG A 4 -1.08 17.74 -4.70
C ARG A 4 -0.46 18.20 -6.01
N LEU A 5 -1.07 17.84 -7.13
CA LEU A 5 -0.50 18.07 -8.46
C LEU A 5 -0.72 19.50 -8.98
N SER A 6 -1.86 20.11 -8.64
CA SER A 6 -2.25 21.45 -9.09
C SER A 6 -3.10 22.15 -8.01
N GLU A 7 -3.35 23.45 -8.16
CA GLU A 7 -4.17 24.23 -7.21
C GLU A 7 -5.58 23.63 -7.00
N GLU A 8 -6.20 23.13 -8.06
CA GLU A 8 -7.50 22.45 -8.02
C GLU A 8 -7.38 20.94 -7.79
N GLY A 9 -6.15 20.46 -7.57
CA GLY A 9 -5.85 19.04 -7.38
C GLY A 9 -6.26 18.55 -6.00
N GLU A 10 -6.68 17.29 -5.95
CA GLU A 10 -6.92 16.59 -4.69
C GLU A 10 -5.58 16.30 -4.00
N ARG A 11 -5.62 16.27 -2.67
CA ARG A 11 -4.51 15.77 -1.86
C ARG A 11 -4.62 14.27 -1.74
N ILE A 12 -3.56 13.55 -2.12
CA ILE A 12 -3.52 12.10 -2.08
C ILE A 12 -2.35 11.58 -1.25
N PRO A 13 -2.58 10.59 -0.37
CA PRO A 13 -1.52 9.93 0.39
C PRO A 13 -0.79 8.92 -0.48
N LEU A 14 0.54 8.95 -0.45
CA LEU A 14 1.40 7.97 -1.10
C LEU A 14 2.51 7.53 -0.14
N THR A 15 2.93 6.29 -0.29
CA THR A 15 4.05 5.74 0.47
C THR A 15 5.37 6.05 -0.25
N ILE A 16 6.38 6.46 0.50
CA ILE A 16 7.76 6.56 0.02
C ILE A 16 8.28 5.12 -0.11
N ALA A 17 8.45 4.66 -1.35
CA ALA A 17 8.93 3.31 -1.64
C ALA A 17 10.46 3.20 -1.50
N ASP A 18 11.18 4.30 -1.80
CA ASP A 18 12.62 4.41 -1.64
C ASP A 18 13.04 5.88 -1.51
N ALA A 19 14.21 6.12 -0.95
CA ALA A 19 14.77 7.46 -0.79
C ALA A 19 16.29 7.45 -1.03
N ASP A 20 16.77 8.39 -1.84
CA ASP A 20 18.19 8.64 -2.07
C ASP A 20 18.58 10.02 -1.50
N PRO A 21 19.14 10.07 -0.28
CA PRO A 21 19.54 11.31 0.36
C PRO A 21 20.67 12.05 -0.41
N THR A 22 21.49 11.30 -1.16
CA THR A 22 22.63 11.90 -1.88
C THR A 22 22.17 12.71 -3.10
N ARG A 23 21.07 12.30 -3.71
CA ARG A 23 20.42 12.98 -4.83
C ARG A 23 19.30 13.91 -4.38
N GLY A 24 18.91 13.87 -3.10
CA GLY A 24 17.73 14.57 -2.61
C GLY A 24 16.43 14.09 -3.27
N ALA A 25 16.34 12.81 -3.59
CA ALA A 25 15.25 12.22 -4.35
C ALA A 25 14.50 11.15 -3.53
N ILE A 26 13.20 10.99 -3.84
CA ILE A 26 12.37 9.92 -3.34
C ILE A 26 11.73 9.18 -4.50
N SER A 27 11.43 7.89 -4.31
CA SER A 27 10.72 7.07 -5.28
C SER A 27 9.31 6.76 -4.79
N LEU A 28 8.33 6.94 -5.66
CA LEU A 28 6.93 6.59 -5.43
C LEU A 28 6.50 5.55 -6.47
N ILE A 29 5.76 4.53 -6.04
CA ILE A 29 5.14 3.56 -6.93
C ILE A 29 3.63 3.82 -6.90
N VAL A 30 3.06 4.19 -8.06
CA VAL A 30 1.70 4.71 -8.14
C VAL A 30 0.85 3.89 -9.08
N GLN A 31 -0.25 3.36 -8.57
CA GLN A 31 -1.26 2.69 -9.37
C GLN A 31 -2.32 3.69 -9.83
N GLY A 32 -2.54 3.79 -11.14
CA GLY A 32 -3.51 4.72 -11.76
C GLY A 32 -4.96 4.31 -11.57
N VAL A 33 -5.49 4.38 -10.36
CA VAL A 33 -6.86 3.95 -10.02
C VAL A 33 -7.87 5.10 -10.06
N GLY A 34 -7.52 6.27 -9.55
CA GLY A 34 -8.35 7.48 -9.49
C GLY A 34 -7.91 8.56 -10.48
N LYS A 35 -8.61 9.70 -10.49
CA LYS A 35 -8.27 10.87 -11.31
C LYS A 35 -6.83 11.32 -11.05
N SER A 36 -6.49 11.66 -9.80
CA SER A 36 -5.20 12.23 -9.42
C SER A 36 -4.03 11.28 -9.68
N THR A 37 -4.19 9.97 -9.42
CA THR A 37 -3.15 8.97 -9.71
C THR A 37 -2.94 8.74 -11.21
N ARG A 38 -3.99 8.89 -12.03
CA ARG A 38 -3.88 8.85 -13.50
C ARG A 38 -3.18 10.10 -14.05
N GLN A 39 -3.47 11.28 -13.49
CA GLN A 39 -2.76 12.51 -13.81
C GLN A 39 -1.27 12.39 -13.48
N LEU A 40 -0.95 11.87 -12.31
CA LEU A 40 0.44 11.64 -11.89
C LEU A 40 1.18 10.69 -12.84
N ASN A 41 0.51 9.58 -13.25
CA ASN A 41 1.11 8.62 -14.18
C ASN A 41 1.24 9.13 -15.63
N ALA A 42 0.58 10.25 -15.96
CA ALA A 42 0.69 10.91 -17.27
C ALA A 42 1.74 12.03 -17.28
N MET A 43 2.41 12.30 -16.16
CA MET A 43 3.49 13.29 -16.08
C MET A 43 4.76 12.76 -16.74
N GLU A 44 5.51 13.67 -17.34
CA GLU A 44 6.76 13.37 -18.02
C GLU A 44 7.97 13.88 -17.21
N PRO A 45 9.17 13.36 -17.45
CA PRO A 45 10.38 13.86 -16.81
C PRO A 45 10.57 15.37 -17.02
N GLY A 46 10.69 16.10 -15.93
CA GLY A 46 10.78 17.57 -15.92
C GLY A 46 9.50 18.26 -15.47
N ASP A 47 8.39 17.56 -15.40
CA ASP A 47 7.15 18.08 -14.82
C ASP A 47 7.29 18.31 -13.32
N THR A 48 6.47 19.20 -12.77
CA THR A 48 6.51 19.57 -11.35
C THR A 48 5.22 19.21 -10.63
N ILE A 49 5.38 18.77 -9.39
CA ILE A 49 4.28 18.56 -8.44
C ILE A 49 4.17 19.81 -7.59
N LEU A 50 2.96 20.37 -7.46
CA LEU A 50 2.72 21.64 -6.75
C LEU A 50 3.10 21.56 -5.28
N ASP A 51 2.59 20.55 -4.56
CA ASP A 51 2.87 20.38 -3.14
C ASP A 51 3.29 18.94 -2.84
N VAL A 52 4.31 18.85 -1.98
CA VAL A 52 4.78 17.60 -1.38
C VAL A 52 4.93 17.83 0.12
N ALA A 53 4.14 17.15 0.94
CA ALA A 53 4.20 17.22 2.39
C ALA A 53 4.60 15.87 2.98
N GLY A 54 5.69 15.83 3.71
CA GLY A 54 6.18 14.60 4.34
C GLY A 54 7.64 14.68 4.80
N PRO A 55 8.14 13.62 5.44
CA PRO A 55 7.41 12.40 5.79
C PRO A 55 6.30 12.64 6.81
N LEU A 56 5.23 11.85 6.78
CA LEU A 56 4.10 11.93 7.70
C LEU A 56 3.89 10.59 8.40
N GLY A 57 3.20 10.64 9.55
CA GLY A 57 2.96 9.45 10.37
C GLY A 57 4.18 9.01 11.16
N LEU A 58 4.13 7.78 11.65
CA LEU A 58 5.20 7.17 12.42
C LEU A 58 6.05 6.25 11.55
N PRO A 59 7.36 6.14 11.81
CA PRO A 59 8.21 5.19 11.11
C PRO A 59 7.86 3.76 11.51
N THR A 60 8.06 2.81 10.58
CA THR A 60 7.97 1.38 10.86
C THR A 60 8.90 0.99 12.00
N ARG A 61 8.36 0.29 12.99
CA ARG A 61 9.16 -0.22 14.10
C ARG A 61 9.83 -1.54 13.73
N ILE A 62 11.11 -1.50 13.46
CA ILE A 62 11.92 -2.68 13.14
C ILE A 62 12.72 -3.11 14.38
N GLU A 63 12.51 -4.36 14.82
CA GLU A 63 13.26 -4.96 15.92
C GLU A 63 14.36 -5.88 15.35
N PRO A 64 15.62 -5.76 15.84
CA PRO A 64 16.72 -6.56 15.31
C PRO A 64 16.50 -8.07 15.49
N GLY A 65 16.96 -8.85 14.50
CA GLY A 65 16.99 -10.31 14.56
C GLY A 65 15.64 -11.02 14.48
N ARG A 66 14.54 -10.30 14.20
CA ARG A 66 13.20 -10.88 14.12
C ARG A 66 12.96 -11.65 12.81
N SER A 67 12.12 -12.69 12.92
CA SER A 67 11.55 -13.40 11.76
C SER A 67 10.24 -12.75 11.38
N VAL A 68 10.21 -12.08 10.22
CA VAL A 68 9.04 -11.30 9.76
C VAL A 68 8.50 -11.85 8.45
N CYS A 69 7.17 -12.10 8.41
CA CYS A 69 6.47 -12.40 7.17
C CYS A 69 5.88 -11.11 6.58
N CYS A 70 6.43 -10.65 5.46
CA CYS A 70 5.99 -9.45 4.74
C CYS A 70 5.00 -9.84 3.64
N ILE A 71 3.73 -9.43 3.76
CA ILE A 71 2.65 -9.79 2.82
C ILE A 71 2.19 -8.53 2.08
N GLY A 72 2.46 -8.48 0.78
CA GLY A 72 2.04 -7.39 -0.11
C GLY A 72 0.93 -7.83 -1.06
N GLY A 73 -0.21 -7.12 -1.07
CA GLY A 73 -1.30 -7.33 -2.03
C GLY A 73 -1.38 -6.22 -3.07
N GLY A 74 -1.15 -6.53 -4.35
CA GLY A 74 -1.12 -5.55 -5.41
C GLY A 74 -0.12 -4.43 -5.12
N ILE A 75 -0.57 -3.16 -5.12
CA ILE A 75 0.29 -2.00 -4.82
C ILE A 75 0.86 -2.02 -3.39
N GLY A 76 0.25 -2.76 -2.46
CA GLY A 76 0.78 -2.93 -1.11
C GLY A 76 2.17 -3.57 -1.08
N THR A 77 2.57 -4.26 -2.14
CA THR A 77 3.94 -4.79 -2.31
C THR A 77 4.99 -3.68 -2.28
N ALA A 78 4.67 -2.49 -2.81
CA ALA A 78 5.55 -1.32 -2.76
C ALA A 78 5.75 -0.77 -1.33
N VAL A 79 4.82 -1.04 -0.43
CA VAL A 79 4.91 -0.64 0.99
C VAL A 79 5.70 -1.66 1.80
N VAL A 80 5.51 -2.96 1.55
CA VAL A 80 6.24 -3.99 2.29
C VAL A 80 7.70 -4.13 1.85
N TYR A 81 8.06 -3.70 0.66
CA TYR A 81 9.43 -3.78 0.16
C TYR A 81 10.45 -3.02 1.05
N PRO A 82 10.29 -1.73 1.35
CA PRO A 82 11.20 -1.02 2.25
C PRO A 82 11.20 -1.61 3.68
N ILE A 83 10.09 -2.17 4.15
CA ILE A 83 10.02 -2.86 5.44
C ILE A 83 10.90 -4.12 5.41
N ALA A 84 10.79 -4.93 4.36
CA ALA A 84 11.62 -6.11 4.16
C ALA A 84 13.13 -5.76 4.13
N CYS A 85 13.50 -4.69 3.41
CA CYS A 85 14.87 -4.17 3.40
C CYS A 85 15.34 -3.78 4.80
N GLY A 86 14.51 -3.08 5.56
CA GLY A 86 14.83 -2.66 6.92
C GLY A 86 15.02 -3.85 7.88
N VAL A 87 14.14 -4.86 7.80
CA VAL A 87 14.26 -6.10 8.59
C VAL A 87 15.57 -6.83 8.28
N LYS A 88 15.92 -6.96 6.99
CA LYS A 88 17.22 -7.57 6.59
C LYS A 88 18.40 -6.77 7.07
N ALA A 89 18.37 -5.44 6.94
CA ALA A 89 19.45 -4.57 7.44
C ALA A 89 19.62 -4.66 8.96
N ALA A 90 18.56 -4.97 9.70
CA ALA A 90 18.57 -5.21 11.13
C ALA A 90 18.96 -6.66 11.51
N GLY A 91 19.43 -7.48 10.57
CA GLY A 91 19.85 -8.87 10.80
C GLY A 91 18.68 -9.85 10.99
N GLY A 92 17.47 -9.48 10.60
CA GLY A 92 16.29 -10.33 10.67
C GLY A 92 16.15 -11.30 9.50
N THR A 93 15.20 -12.22 9.62
CA THR A 93 14.79 -13.14 8.55
C THR A 93 13.50 -12.63 7.91
N VAL A 94 13.44 -12.61 6.58
CA VAL A 94 12.29 -12.14 5.83
C VAL A 94 11.70 -13.26 4.98
N VAL A 95 10.41 -13.53 5.19
CA VAL A 95 9.59 -14.31 4.25
C VAL A 95 8.64 -13.34 3.56
N ALA A 96 8.71 -13.21 2.24
CA ALA A 96 7.83 -12.35 1.47
C ALA A 96 6.71 -13.16 0.79
N ILE A 97 5.47 -12.66 0.87
CA ILE A 97 4.34 -13.16 0.09
C ILE A 97 3.80 -12.01 -0.76
N ILE A 98 3.83 -12.20 -2.08
CA ILE A 98 3.27 -11.24 -3.05
C ILE A 98 1.95 -11.80 -3.55
N GLY A 99 0.88 -11.04 -3.43
CA GLY A 99 -0.43 -11.38 -3.97
C GLY A 99 -0.87 -10.43 -5.08
N ALA A 100 -1.37 -10.97 -6.16
CA ALA A 100 -1.96 -10.21 -7.24
C ALA A 100 -3.18 -10.96 -7.83
N ARG A 101 -4.06 -10.24 -8.55
CA ARG A 101 -5.17 -10.89 -9.25
C ARG A 101 -4.67 -11.72 -10.44
N THR A 102 -3.71 -11.18 -11.19
CA THR A 102 -3.13 -11.78 -12.40
C THR A 102 -1.62 -11.57 -12.42
N LYS A 103 -0.90 -12.32 -13.26
CA LYS A 103 0.54 -12.17 -13.47
C LYS A 103 0.97 -10.74 -13.77
N ASP A 104 0.24 -10.04 -14.63
CA ASP A 104 0.59 -8.68 -15.10
C ASP A 104 0.50 -7.62 -14.00
N LEU A 105 -0.13 -7.95 -12.87
CA LEU A 105 -0.25 -7.11 -11.69
C LEU A 105 0.78 -7.43 -10.59
N VAL A 106 1.64 -8.40 -10.82
CA VAL A 106 2.76 -8.71 -9.92
C VAL A 106 3.84 -7.65 -10.09
N ILE A 107 4.20 -6.98 -9.02
CA ILE A 107 5.23 -5.93 -9.00
C ILE A 107 6.32 -6.27 -7.98
N LEU A 108 7.53 -5.75 -8.20
CA LEU A 108 8.67 -5.83 -7.26
C LEU A 108 9.07 -7.28 -6.88
N GLU A 109 8.73 -8.27 -7.69
CA GLU A 109 9.10 -9.66 -7.39
C GLU A 109 10.62 -9.85 -7.35
N ALA A 110 11.33 -9.31 -8.36
CA ALA A 110 12.79 -9.44 -8.44
C ALA A 110 13.48 -8.76 -7.24
N ASP A 111 12.98 -7.57 -6.86
CA ASP A 111 13.50 -6.79 -5.73
C ASP A 111 13.30 -7.54 -4.41
N LEU A 112 12.08 -8.06 -4.16
CA LEU A 112 11.78 -8.83 -2.96
C LEU A 112 12.54 -10.16 -2.91
N ARG A 113 12.73 -10.84 -4.05
CA ARG A 113 13.58 -12.04 -4.12
C ARG A 113 15.04 -11.75 -3.81
N GLY A 114 15.52 -10.53 -4.10
CA GLY A 114 16.88 -10.09 -3.77
C GLY A 114 17.10 -9.83 -2.27
N VAL A 115 16.01 -9.59 -1.52
CA VAL A 115 16.06 -9.23 -0.09
C VAL A 115 15.57 -10.34 0.81
N ALA A 116 14.48 -11.02 0.45
CA ALA A 116 13.84 -12.04 1.29
C ALA A 116 14.58 -13.38 1.25
N ASP A 117 14.59 -14.09 2.37
CA ASP A 117 15.12 -15.46 2.46
C ASP A 117 14.20 -16.46 1.75
N THR A 118 12.90 -16.16 1.70
CA THR A 118 11.90 -16.91 0.96
C THR A 118 10.91 -15.93 0.35
N CYS A 119 10.58 -16.10 -0.93
CA CYS A 119 9.57 -15.28 -1.62
C CYS A 119 8.56 -16.17 -2.33
N VAL A 120 7.30 -16.03 -1.96
CA VAL A 120 6.16 -16.74 -2.56
C VAL A 120 5.29 -15.75 -3.31
N VAL A 121 4.95 -16.08 -4.56
CA VAL A 121 4.00 -15.28 -5.36
C VAL A 121 2.70 -16.06 -5.49
N THR A 122 1.57 -15.37 -5.30
CA THR A 122 0.23 -15.92 -5.51
C THR A 122 -0.53 -15.09 -6.53
N THR A 123 -1.33 -15.73 -7.39
CA THR A 123 -2.29 -15.04 -8.24
C THR A 123 -3.68 -15.67 -8.07
N ASP A 124 -4.70 -14.79 -7.99
CA ASP A 124 -6.08 -15.24 -7.77
C ASP A 124 -6.60 -16.13 -8.92
N ASP A 125 -6.15 -15.85 -10.14
CA ASP A 125 -6.53 -16.58 -11.36
C ASP A 125 -5.60 -17.76 -11.69
N GLY A 126 -4.50 -17.96 -10.95
CA GLY A 126 -3.51 -19.01 -11.20
C GLY A 126 -2.63 -18.77 -12.41
N SER A 127 -2.62 -17.57 -12.99
CA SER A 127 -1.80 -17.25 -14.17
C SER A 127 -0.29 -17.20 -13.89
N TYR A 128 0.11 -17.11 -12.60
CA TYR A 128 1.51 -17.12 -12.19
C TYR A 128 1.68 -17.48 -10.71
N GLY A 129 2.79 -18.15 -10.38
CA GLY A 129 3.11 -18.57 -9.03
C GLY A 129 2.12 -19.61 -8.49
N LYS A 130 1.75 -19.49 -7.21
CA LYS A 130 0.74 -20.33 -6.59
C LYS A 130 -0.66 -19.78 -6.91
N HIS A 131 -1.56 -20.64 -7.38
CA HIS A 131 -2.98 -20.30 -7.51
C HIS A 131 -3.62 -20.15 -6.13
N GLY A 132 -4.27 -19.04 -5.85
CA GLY A 132 -4.97 -18.76 -4.61
C GLY A 132 -4.58 -17.42 -3.98
N LEU A 133 -5.02 -17.22 -2.74
CA LEU A 133 -4.83 -15.99 -2.00
C LEU A 133 -3.54 -16.00 -1.17
N VAL A 134 -3.09 -14.82 -0.75
CA VAL A 134 -1.94 -14.69 0.16
C VAL A 134 -2.13 -15.44 1.48
N THR A 135 -3.38 -15.57 1.95
CA THR A 135 -3.72 -16.34 3.14
C THR A 135 -3.50 -17.84 2.97
N ASP A 136 -3.63 -18.37 1.74
CA ASP A 136 -3.36 -19.78 1.48
C ASP A 136 -1.84 -20.05 1.48
N ALA A 137 -1.05 -19.11 0.94
CA ALA A 137 0.40 -19.18 1.04
C ALA A 137 0.89 -19.04 2.51
N LEU A 138 0.29 -18.13 3.28
CA LEU A 138 0.60 -17.97 4.70
C LEU A 138 0.31 -19.25 5.49
N LYS A 139 -0.86 -19.86 5.28
CA LYS A 139 -1.23 -21.12 5.93
C LYS A 139 -0.29 -22.26 5.58
N ASP A 140 0.14 -22.36 4.31
CA ASP A 140 1.08 -23.40 3.91
C ASP A 140 2.46 -23.22 4.57
N LEU A 141 2.95 -21.98 4.66
CA LEU A 141 4.21 -21.68 5.35
C LEU A 141 4.12 -22.04 6.83
N LEU A 142 3.03 -21.69 7.50
CA LEU A 142 2.78 -22.04 8.89
C LEU A 142 2.68 -23.58 9.08
N ALA A 143 1.99 -24.27 8.17
CA ALA A 143 1.90 -25.72 8.17
C ALA A 143 3.24 -26.42 7.88
N ALA A 144 4.10 -25.80 7.11
CA ALA A 144 5.49 -26.25 6.84
C ALA A 144 6.44 -26.00 8.02
N GLY A 145 5.97 -25.42 9.13
CA GLY A 145 6.73 -25.19 10.34
C GLY A 145 7.45 -23.85 10.41
N HIS A 146 7.15 -22.89 9.51
CA HIS A 146 7.66 -21.53 9.67
C HIS A 146 7.07 -20.88 10.91
N VAL A 147 7.92 -20.24 11.70
CA VAL A 147 7.53 -19.47 12.88
C VAL A 147 7.89 -18.01 12.63
N PHE A 148 6.92 -17.13 12.82
CA PHE A 148 7.09 -15.70 12.64
C PHE A 148 6.91 -14.96 13.96
N ASP A 149 7.82 -14.06 14.28
CA ASP A 149 7.67 -13.12 15.38
C ASP A 149 6.60 -12.07 15.06
N GLU A 150 6.51 -11.72 13.77
CA GLU A 150 5.58 -10.71 13.28
C GLU A 150 5.17 -11.00 11.83
N VAL A 151 3.90 -10.70 11.52
CA VAL A 151 3.38 -10.64 10.14
C VAL A 151 3.05 -9.19 9.84
N VAL A 152 3.57 -8.67 8.73
CA VAL A 152 3.21 -7.33 8.21
C VAL A 152 2.39 -7.52 6.95
N ALA A 153 1.15 -7.03 6.93
CA ALA A 153 0.26 -7.17 5.79
C ALA A 153 -0.20 -5.81 5.27
N VAL A 154 0.06 -5.57 3.97
CA VAL A 154 -0.33 -4.33 3.29
C VAL A 154 -1.00 -4.64 1.97
N GLY A 155 -2.18 -4.09 1.76
CA GLY A 155 -2.95 -4.31 0.53
C GLY A 155 -4.43 -3.96 0.70
N PRO A 156 -5.31 -4.55 -0.10
CA PRO A 156 -6.74 -4.35 0.02
C PRO A 156 -7.26 -4.67 1.42
N LEU A 157 -8.19 -3.86 1.93
CA LEU A 157 -8.74 -4.01 3.29
C LEU A 157 -9.25 -5.44 3.59
N PRO A 158 -9.98 -6.12 2.67
CA PRO A 158 -10.40 -7.51 2.90
C PRO A 158 -9.23 -8.48 3.06
N MET A 159 -8.13 -8.26 2.32
CA MET A 159 -6.91 -9.08 2.43
C MET A 159 -6.27 -8.91 3.81
N MET A 160 -6.05 -7.66 4.25
CA MET A 160 -5.46 -7.39 5.57
C MET A 160 -6.29 -8.00 6.70
N ARG A 161 -7.62 -7.84 6.63
CA ARG A 161 -8.54 -8.49 7.56
C ARG A 161 -8.38 -10.01 7.58
N ALA A 162 -8.37 -10.66 6.40
CA ALA A 162 -8.23 -12.12 6.29
C ALA A 162 -6.88 -12.63 6.83
N VAL A 163 -5.80 -11.87 6.63
CA VAL A 163 -4.49 -12.19 7.25
C VAL A 163 -4.60 -12.11 8.78
N CYS A 164 -5.21 -11.06 9.33
CA CYS A 164 -5.43 -10.93 10.78
C CYS A 164 -6.29 -12.07 11.34
N GLU A 165 -7.34 -12.47 10.64
CA GLU A 165 -8.18 -13.61 11.04
C GLU A 165 -7.40 -14.94 11.02
N THR A 166 -6.44 -15.09 10.09
CA THR A 166 -5.57 -16.28 10.00
C THR A 166 -4.55 -16.34 11.14
N THR A 167 -3.96 -15.21 11.52
CA THR A 167 -2.89 -15.14 12.52
C THR A 167 -3.39 -15.05 13.96
N ARG A 168 -4.59 -14.51 14.19
CA ARG A 168 -5.19 -14.33 15.53
C ARG A 168 -5.24 -15.61 16.37
N PRO A 169 -5.74 -16.77 15.86
CA PRO A 169 -5.80 -18.01 16.64
C PRO A 169 -4.42 -18.54 17.05
N LEU A 170 -3.37 -18.10 16.33
CA LEU A 170 -1.99 -18.53 16.55
C LEU A 170 -1.23 -17.57 17.48
N GLY A 171 -1.84 -16.43 17.85
CA GLY A 171 -1.20 -15.41 18.67
C GLY A 171 -0.02 -14.72 18.00
N VAL A 172 0.11 -14.81 16.67
CA VAL A 172 1.20 -14.15 15.93
C VAL A 172 0.89 -12.68 15.80
N LYS A 173 1.78 -11.82 16.27
CA LYS A 173 1.66 -10.35 16.13
C LYS A 173 1.47 -10.00 14.66
N THR A 174 0.45 -9.21 14.35
CA THR A 174 0.13 -8.85 12.97
C THR A 174 -0.06 -7.36 12.83
N ILE A 175 0.80 -6.74 12.04
CA ILE A 175 0.74 -5.32 11.72
C ILE A 175 0.11 -5.14 10.35
N VAL A 176 -0.77 -4.14 10.24
CA VAL A 176 -1.39 -3.72 8.99
C VAL A 176 -1.12 -2.25 8.73
N SER A 177 -0.81 -1.90 7.48
CA SER A 177 -0.66 -0.50 7.06
C SER A 177 -1.97 -0.03 6.43
N LEU A 178 -2.66 0.87 7.13
CA LEU A 178 -4.00 1.32 6.75
C LEU A 178 -3.94 2.49 5.75
N ASN A 179 -4.88 2.50 4.82
CA ASN A 179 -4.97 3.47 3.73
C ASN A 179 -6.35 4.17 3.66
N PRO A 180 -6.82 4.83 4.75
CA PRO A 180 -8.05 5.61 4.69
C PRO A 180 -7.88 6.84 3.82
N ILE A 181 -8.99 7.53 3.55
CA ILE A 181 -8.97 8.85 2.92
C ILE A 181 -8.21 9.82 3.81
N MET A 182 -7.19 10.48 3.25
CA MET A 182 -6.36 11.50 3.92
C MET A 182 -6.42 12.80 3.14
N ILE A 183 -6.52 13.94 3.85
CA ILE A 183 -6.64 15.26 3.24
C ILE A 183 -5.49 16.17 3.68
N ASP A 184 -5.32 16.42 4.99
CA ASP A 184 -4.29 17.32 5.48
C ASP A 184 -2.98 16.64 5.92
N GLY A 185 -3.06 15.41 6.42
CA GLY A 185 -1.90 14.66 6.91
C GLY A 185 -1.39 15.07 8.29
N THR A 186 -2.06 15.98 8.99
CA THR A 186 -1.61 16.56 10.26
C THR A 186 -2.48 16.18 11.47
N GLY A 187 -3.54 15.37 11.24
CA GLY A 187 -4.49 14.97 12.27
C GLY A 187 -5.60 15.97 12.55
N MET A 188 -5.61 17.13 11.89
CA MET A 188 -6.58 18.19 12.19
C MET A 188 -7.97 17.94 11.57
N CYS A 189 -8.03 17.44 10.32
CA CYS A 189 -9.31 17.28 9.62
C CYS A 189 -10.11 16.04 10.06
N GLY A 190 -9.49 15.06 10.73
CA GLY A 190 -10.12 13.81 11.15
C GLY A 190 -10.61 12.90 10.02
N GLY A 191 -10.25 13.18 8.77
CA GLY A 191 -10.65 12.38 7.60
C GLY A 191 -10.17 10.94 7.67
N CYS A 192 -8.98 10.72 8.18
CA CYS A 192 -8.31 9.42 8.27
C CYS A 192 -8.53 8.68 9.60
N ARG A 193 -9.55 9.06 10.40
CA ARG A 193 -9.80 8.39 11.68
C ARG A 193 -10.19 6.92 11.50
N VAL A 194 -9.75 6.11 12.44
CA VAL A 194 -10.02 4.67 12.53
C VAL A 194 -10.10 4.28 14.00
N THR A 195 -10.92 3.29 14.34
CA THR A 195 -10.97 2.73 15.69
C THR A 195 -9.99 1.56 15.80
N VAL A 196 -9.06 1.64 16.76
CA VAL A 196 -8.07 0.61 17.07
C VAL A 196 -8.07 0.36 18.57
N GLY A 197 -8.35 -0.88 18.99
CA GLY A 197 -8.43 -1.23 20.42
C GLY A 197 -9.53 -0.48 21.18
N GLY A 198 -10.59 -0.05 20.50
CA GLY A 198 -11.67 0.75 21.06
C GLY A 198 -11.38 2.26 21.16
N GLU A 199 -10.17 2.69 20.75
CA GLU A 199 -9.77 4.10 20.75
C GLU A 199 -9.77 4.66 19.33
N GLN A 200 -10.16 5.94 19.18
CA GLN A 200 -10.04 6.64 17.91
C GLN A 200 -8.59 7.05 17.66
N LYS A 201 -8.06 6.69 16.50
CA LYS A 201 -6.71 7.07 16.02
C LYS A 201 -6.81 7.81 14.68
N PHE A 202 -5.80 8.63 14.38
CA PHE A 202 -5.66 9.29 13.08
C PHE A 202 -4.50 8.67 12.30
N VAL A 203 -4.80 7.94 11.23
CA VAL A 203 -3.81 7.15 10.49
C VAL A 203 -2.65 7.99 9.98
N CYS A 204 -2.88 9.25 9.61
CA CYS A 204 -1.84 10.16 9.14
C CYS A 204 -0.85 10.62 10.21
N VAL A 205 -1.15 10.45 11.51
CA VAL A 205 -0.32 10.89 12.64
C VAL A 205 0.07 9.71 13.52
N ASP A 206 -0.91 8.86 13.90
CA ASP A 206 -0.71 7.73 14.82
C ASP A 206 -0.25 6.46 14.10
N GLY A 207 -0.34 6.42 12.76
CA GLY A 207 -0.02 5.29 11.89
C GLY A 207 1.04 5.65 10.85
N PRO A 208 1.03 4.97 9.70
CA PRO A 208 -0.07 4.17 9.12
C PRO A 208 -0.19 2.74 9.65
N GLU A 209 0.76 2.27 10.44
CA GLU A 209 0.85 0.89 10.91
C GLU A 209 0.17 0.72 12.26
N PHE A 210 -0.67 -0.32 12.37
CA PHE A 210 -1.41 -0.65 13.59
C PHE A 210 -1.44 -2.16 13.83
N ASP A 211 -1.67 -2.55 15.09
CA ASP A 211 -2.01 -3.93 15.42
C ASP A 211 -3.32 -4.32 14.73
N GLY A 212 -3.21 -5.13 13.68
CA GLY A 212 -4.34 -5.55 12.88
C GLY A 212 -5.40 -6.34 13.65
N HIS A 213 -5.03 -6.94 14.77
CA HIS A 213 -5.97 -7.64 15.64
C HIS A 213 -6.90 -6.69 16.42
N GLN A 214 -6.55 -5.40 16.49
CA GLN A 214 -7.31 -4.38 17.22
C GLN A 214 -8.06 -3.41 16.30
N VAL A 215 -7.85 -3.47 14.98
CA VAL A 215 -8.49 -2.59 14.00
C VAL A 215 -9.97 -2.94 13.83
N ASP A 216 -10.86 -1.94 13.88
CA ASP A 216 -12.24 -2.08 13.40
C ASP A 216 -12.30 -1.97 11.87
N PHE A 217 -12.13 -3.12 11.22
CA PHE A 217 -12.22 -3.23 9.77
C PHE A 217 -13.61 -2.95 9.20
N ALA A 218 -14.67 -3.13 10.00
CA ALA A 218 -16.03 -2.88 9.54
C ALA A 218 -16.29 -1.37 9.44
N GLU A 219 -15.93 -0.61 10.46
CA GLU A 219 -15.98 0.86 10.44
C GLU A 219 -15.14 1.41 9.27
N LEU A 220 -13.88 1.00 9.16
CA LEU A 220 -13.00 1.46 8.10
C LEU A 220 -13.55 1.16 6.70
N SER A 221 -14.10 -0.04 6.49
CA SER A 221 -14.74 -0.42 5.23
C SER A 221 -15.94 0.47 4.88
N ALA A 222 -16.75 0.83 5.87
CA ALA A 222 -17.89 1.74 5.66
C ALA A 222 -17.40 3.15 5.26
N ARG A 223 -16.37 3.65 5.92
CA ARG A 223 -15.80 4.97 5.64
C ARG A 223 -15.16 5.07 4.25
N LEU A 224 -14.47 4.04 3.79
CA LEU A 224 -13.88 3.98 2.44
C LEU A 224 -14.90 4.01 1.31
N LYS A 225 -16.18 3.83 1.60
CA LYS A 225 -17.26 3.91 0.60
C LYS A 225 -17.84 5.32 0.43
N ALA A 226 -17.51 6.26 1.32
CA ALA A 226 -18.18 7.56 1.44
C ALA A 226 -18.12 8.42 0.16
N TYR A 227 -17.08 8.31 -0.65
CA TYR A 227 -16.88 9.13 -1.86
C TYR A 227 -16.80 8.34 -3.16
N ARG A 228 -17.25 7.09 -3.18
CA ARG A 228 -17.15 6.21 -4.37
C ARG A 228 -17.81 6.80 -5.62
N GLU A 229 -18.96 7.41 -5.47
CA GLU A 229 -19.69 8.01 -6.60
C GLU A 229 -18.95 9.23 -7.15
N GLN A 230 -18.45 10.08 -6.26
CA GLN A 230 -17.68 11.27 -6.62
C GLN A 230 -16.35 10.89 -7.27
N GLU A 231 -15.68 9.88 -6.78
CA GLU A 231 -14.43 9.35 -7.38
C GLU A 231 -14.68 8.76 -8.76
N ALA A 232 -15.75 7.98 -8.93
CA ALA A 232 -16.12 7.42 -10.23
C ALA A 232 -16.44 8.53 -11.25
N HIS A 233 -17.23 9.54 -10.85
CA HIS A 233 -17.55 10.70 -11.69
C HIS A 233 -16.28 11.49 -12.05
N ALA A 234 -15.38 11.73 -11.11
CA ALA A 234 -14.12 12.44 -11.37
C ALA A 234 -13.23 11.72 -12.41
N VAL A 235 -13.17 10.38 -12.34
CA VAL A 235 -12.45 9.56 -13.34
C VAL A 235 -13.10 9.66 -14.71
N GLU A 236 -14.42 9.63 -14.79
CA GLU A 236 -15.17 9.75 -16.05
C GLU A 236 -14.92 11.12 -16.70
N CYS A 237 -15.05 12.20 -15.94
CA CYS A 237 -14.75 13.56 -16.40
C CYS A 237 -13.30 13.71 -16.90
N TYR A 238 -12.35 13.10 -16.20
CA TYR A 238 -10.94 13.12 -16.62
C TYR A 238 -10.74 12.40 -17.96
N ARG A 239 -11.33 11.21 -18.14
CA ARG A 239 -11.25 10.45 -19.40
C ARG A 239 -11.84 11.22 -20.58
N HIS A 240 -12.99 11.87 -20.40
CA HIS A 240 -13.62 12.68 -21.44
C HIS A 240 -12.71 13.85 -21.87
N ARG A 241 -12.08 14.55 -20.92
CA ARG A 241 -11.16 15.65 -21.23
C ARG A 241 -9.90 15.16 -21.95
N ALA A 242 -9.30 14.06 -21.51
CA ALA A 242 -8.13 13.47 -22.15
C ALA A 242 -8.42 13.04 -23.60
N ASN A 243 -9.58 12.45 -23.86
CA ASN A 243 -9.99 12.06 -25.21
C ASN A 243 -10.28 13.28 -26.10
N ALA A 244 -10.83 14.37 -25.54
CA ALA A 244 -11.09 15.60 -26.29
C ALA A 244 -9.79 16.32 -26.67
N SER A 245 -8.79 16.37 -25.81
CA SER A 245 -7.48 16.95 -26.14
C SER A 245 -6.74 16.13 -27.20
N ALA A 246 -6.75 14.81 -27.10
CA ALA A 246 -6.15 13.92 -28.10
C ALA A 246 -6.81 14.04 -29.49
N ALA A 247 -8.11 14.37 -29.54
CA ALA A 247 -8.81 14.59 -30.79
C ALA A 247 -8.52 15.97 -31.43
N SER A 248 -8.10 16.96 -30.63
CA SER A 248 -7.70 18.29 -31.12
C SER A 248 -6.28 18.37 -31.68
N ASP A 249 -5.40 17.45 -31.27
CA ASP A 249 -4.00 17.35 -31.68
C ASP A 249 -3.78 16.47 -32.93
N GLY A 250 -4.86 16.06 -33.61
CA GLY A 250 -4.79 15.35 -34.89
C GLY A 250 -4.18 16.26 -35.98
N PRO A 251 -3.44 15.68 -36.95
CA PRO A 251 -2.71 16.47 -37.94
C PRO A 251 -3.67 17.38 -38.69
N ALA A 252 -3.40 18.69 -38.66
CA ALA A 252 -3.99 19.63 -39.59
C ALA A 252 -3.58 19.19 -41.00
N VAL A 253 -4.57 18.79 -41.82
CA VAL A 253 -4.42 18.42 -43.23
C VAL A 253 -4.12 19.67 -44.06
#